data_6db4fb749bbcbb76846ec27cb5326522
#
_entry.id   6db4fb749bbcbb76846ec27cb5326522
#
_cell.length_a   1.000
_cell.length_b   1.000
_cell.length_c   1.000
_cell.angle_alpha   90.00
_cell.angle_beta   90.00
_cell.angle_gamma   90.00
#
_symmetry.space_group_name_H-M   'P 1'
#
loop_
_entity.id
_entity.type
_entity.pdbx_description
1 polymer ?
#
loop_
_entity_poly.entity_id
_entity_poly.type
_entity_poly.pdbx_seq_one_letter_code
_entity_poly.pdbx_strand_id
1 'polypeptide(L)'
;MYLIMKKGFGTTPLRYSLSRREILKFGALATAGFLAQKAVGHSHASSSPFRSVADGKIKQSVMGWCFRDHMDVPTLARHCKEIGLVAMEGISSNDYPAVKGLGLDISLVSGGHGFAKGPCNPEFHDLVVTGLAEAIDLAKAVGCKSVITFTGMRFEGMDDQKAAQRCIYTWKEVLSHAEKNGITLVLEHLNSRDDSHPMKGHPDYFGDDVDFCIDLIQRIGSENFKLLFDVYHVSVMNGDIIRRIKLYKDYIGHYHTAGNPGRGELDETQEINYTAIFDTIAETGYSGYMAHEFIPTWDDPMAGLRHAAQLSYRQ
;
A
#
# COMPACT_ATOMS: atom_id res chain seq x y z
N MET A 1 -23.99 -23.82 48.94
CA MET A 1 -23.79 -25.27 48.87
C MET A 1 -24.23 -25.72 47.47
N TYR A 2 -23.34 -25.68 46.50
CA TYR A 2 -23.46 -26.38 45.23
C TYR A 2 -22.05 -26.75 44.73
N LEU A 3 -21.89 -28.03 44.52
CA LEU A 3 -20.66 -28.74 44.22
C LEU A 3 -20.34 -28.57 42.73
N ILE A 4 -19.13 -28.13 42.38
CA ILE A 4 -18.64 -28.12 41.00
C ILE A 4 -17.72 -29.32 40.82
N MET A 5 -18.18 -30.31 40.02
CA MET A 5 -17.36 -31.43 39.55
C MET A 5 -16.43 -30.96 38.41
N LYS A 6 -15.13 -31.09 38.63
CA LYS A 6 -14.11 -31.07 37.57
C LYS A 6 -14.09 -32.41 36.86
N LYS A 7 -14.34 -32.47 35.55
CA LYS A 7 -13.95 -33.59 34.70
C LYS A 7 -12.71 -33.19 33.91
N GLY A 8 -11.59 -33.85 34.22
CA GLY A 8 -10.38 -33.79 33.44
C GLY A 8 -10.46 -34.71 32.22
N PHE A 9 -10.09 -34.19 31.05
CA PHE A 9 -9.76 -35.00 29.88
C PHE A 9 -8.25 -34.92 29.67
N GLY A 10 -7.55 -36.06 29.99
CA GLY A 10 -6.16 -36.23 29.62
C GLY A 10 -6.05 -36.62 28.15
N THR A 11 -5.29 -35.88 27.39
CA THR A 11 -4.83 -36.29 26.07
C THR A 11 -3.35 -36.62 26.15
N THR A 12 -3.03 -37.90 26.02
CA THR A 12 -1.66 -38.40 25.91
C THR A 12 -1.17 -38.16 24.47
N PRO A 13 -0.02 -37.51 24.20
CA PRO A 13 0.52 -37.40 22.85
C PRO A 13 1.16 -38.73 22.45
N LEU A 14 0.69 -39.36 21.39
CA LEU A 14 1.32 -40.49 20.72
C LEU A 14 2.62 -40.01 20.06
N ARG A 15 3.76 -40.39 20.62
CA ARG A 15 5.09 -40.28 20.01
C ARG A 15 5.33 -41.48 19.13
N TYR A 16 5.32 -41.31 17.81
CA TYR A 16 5.89 -42.30 16.90
C TYR A 16 7.39 -42.08 16.80
N SER A 17 8.18 -43.04 17.36
CA SER A 17 9.62 -43.09 17.12
C SER A 17 9.88 -44.15 16.05
N LEU A 18 10.26 -43.74 14.85
CA LEU A 18 10.78 -44.63 13.81
C LEU A 18 12.19 -45.09 14.19
N SER A 19 12.46 -46.38 14.19
CA SER A 19 13.77 -46.95 14.51
C SER A 19 14.75 -46.74 13.35
N ARG A 20 16.05 -46.59 13.67
CA ARG A 20 17.13 -46.41 12.69
C ARG A 20 17.21 -47.49 11.59
N ARG A 21 16.50 -48.61 11.74
CA ARG A 21 16.47 -49.70 10.74
C ARG A 21 15.45 -49.52 9.62
N GLU A 22 14.47 -48.63 9.79
CA GLU A 22 13.48 -48.38 8.75
C GLU A 22 13.90 -47.26 7.77
N ILE A 23 14.87 -46.43 8.19
CA ILE A 23 15.43 -45.36 7.33
C ILE A 23 16.40 -45.90 6.27
N LEU A 24 16.97 -47.08 6.49
CA LEU A 24 17.98 -47.68 5.57
C LEU A 24 17.41 -48.55 4.44
N LYS A 25 16.09 -48.70 4.32
CA LYS A 25 15.47 -49.51 3.25
C LYS A 25 14.99 -48.69 2.04
N PHE A 26 15.10 -47.35 2.03
CA PHE A 26 14.77 -46.51 0.90
C PHE A 26 15.97 -45.90 0.17
N GLY A 27 17.16 -46.34 0.44
CA GLY A 27 18.41 -45.79 -0.10
C GLY A 27 19.21 -46.72 -1.03
N ALA A 28 18.57 -47.58 -1.82
CA ALA A 28 19.28 -48.40 -2.80
C ALA A 28 18.41 -48.74 -4.00
N LEU A 29 18.27 -47.81 -4.93
CA LEU A 29 18.01 -48.05 -6.36
C LEU A 29 17.96 -46.70 -7.09
N ALA A 30 19.10 -46.16 -7.50
CA ALA A 30 19.24 -45.24 -8.63
C ALA A 30 20.72 -44.85 -8.81
N THR A 31 21.51 -45.81 -9.25
CA THR A 31 22.79 -45.52 -9.92
C THR A 31 22.76 -46.21 -11.28
N ALA A 32 22.50 -45.45 -12.34
CA ALA A 32 23.02 -45.60 -13.69
C ALA A 32 22.16 -44.75 -14.67
N GLY A 33 22.70 -43.67 -15.18
CA GLY A 33 22.06 -42.87 -16.18
C GLY A 33 22.65 -41.46 -16.31
N PHE A 34 24.00 -41.34 -16.33
CA PHE A 34 24.62 -40.12 -16.83
C PHE A 34 24.48 -40.08 -18.35
N LEU A 35 23.45 -39.45 -18.86
CA LEU A 35 23.39 -38.93 -20.19
C LEU A 35 23.41 -37.43 -20.20
N ALA A 36 24.40 -36.87 -20.87
CA ALA A 36 24.65 -35.46 -21.02
C ALA A 36 23.40 -34.70 -21.47
N GLN A 37 22.78 -33.97 -20.55
CA GLN A 37 21.83 -32.93 -20.90
C GLN A 37 22.64 -31.67 -21.26
N LYS A 38 22.67 -31.35 -22.56
CA LYS A 38 23.11 -30.05 -23.06
C LYS A 38 22.34 -28.97 -22.31
N ALA A 39 23.09 -28.06 -21.71
CA ALA A 39 22.56 -26.82 -21.16
C ALA A 39 21.84 -26.10 -22.31
N VAL A 40 20.51 -26.17 -22.30
CA VAL A 40 19.67 -25.29 -23.10
C VAL A 40 19.67 -23.98 -22.33
N GLY A 41 20.52 -23.06 -22.76
CA GLY A 41 20.47 -21.68 -22.32
C GLY A 41 19.07 -21.15 -22.62
N HIS A 42 18.29 -20.91 -21.58
CA HIS A 42 17.07 -20.14 -21.72
C HIS A 42 17.48 -18.68 -21.94
N SER A 43 17.71 -18.32 -23.19
CA SER A 43 17.71 -16.94 -23.60
C SER A 43 16.25 -16.45 -23.52
N HIS A 44 15.86 -15.90 -22.42
CA HIS A 44 14.66 -15.08 -22.33
C HIS A 44 14.92 -13.74 -23.02
N ALA A 45 15.07 -13.77 -24.32
CA ALA A 45 14.92 -12.62 -25.19
C ALA A 45 13.60 -12.77 -25.95
N SER A 46 12.48 -12.74 -25.22
CA SER A 46 11.19 -12.38 -25.79
C SER A 46 11.13 -10.87 -25.80
N SER A 47 11.55 -10.25 -26.90
CA SER A 47 11.21 -8.86 -27.21
C SER A 47 9.73 -8.77 -27.56
N SER A 48 8.87 -8.96 -26.56
CA SER A 48 7.50 -8.48 -26.64
C SER A 48 7.57 -6.96 -26.76
N PRO A 49 6.95 -6.31 -27.77
CA PRO A 49 6.99 -4.86 -27.85
C PRO A 49 6.45 -4.29 -26.54
N PHE A 50 7.26 -3.45 -25.90
CA PHE A 50 6.94 -2.82 -24.62
C PHE A 50 5.65 -2.02 -24.81
N ARG A 51 4.52 -2.48 -24.28
CA ARG A 51 3.27 -1.73 -24.34
C ARG A 51 3.34 -0.62 -23.32
N SER A 52 3.08 0.62 -23.76
CA SER A 52 2.87 1.73 -22.86
C SER A 52 1.72 1.38 -21.89
N VAL A 53 1.92 1.57 -20.59
CA VAL A 53 0.85 1.34 -19.59
C VAL A 53 -0.10 2.54 -19.46
N ALA A 54 0.18 3.64 -20.17
CA ALA A 54 -0.60 4.87 -20.11
C ALA A 54 -2.07 4.70 -20.54
N ASP A 55 -2.34 3.78 -21.45
CA ASP A 55 -3.69 3.52 -22.00
C ASP A 55 -4.49 2.48 -21.20
N GLY A 56 -3.97 2.04 -20.05
CA GLY A 56 -4.65 1.08 -19.18
C GLY A 56 -5.84 1.70 -18.42
N LYS A 57 -6.80 0.86 -18.00
CA LYS A 57 -7.94 1.29 -17.16
C LYS A 57 -7.50 1.90 -15.82
N ILE A 58 -6.38 1.43 -15.26
CA ILE A 58 -5.82 1.92 -14.00
C ILE A 58 -4.75 2.96 -14.32
N LYS A 59 -4.93 4.18 -13.85
CA LYS A 59 -3.91 5.24 -13.97
C LYS A 59 -2.78 4.97 -12.98
N GLN A 60 -1.59 4.70 -13.51
CA GLN A 60 -0.46 4.30 -12.68
C GLN A 60 0.43 5.48 -12.32
N SER A 61 0.86 5.49 -11.07
CA SER A 61 1.76 6.46 -10.44
C SER A 61 2.89 5.75 -9.71
N VAL A 62 3.86 6.49 -9.20
CA VAL A 62 4.93 5.99 -8.35
C VAL A 62 5.14 6.90 -7.14
N MET A 63 5.41 6.29 -6.00
CA MET A 63 5.81 6.97 -4.78
C MET A 63 7.32 7.30 -4.84
N GLY A 64 7.64 8.57 -5.04
CA GLY A 64 9.01 9.00 -5.32
C GLY A 64 10.01 8.79 -4.17
N TRP A 65 9.56 8.89 -2.91
CA TRP A 65 10.46 8.68 -1.77
C TRP A 65 11.07 7.27 -1.73
N CYS A 66 10.41 6.27 -2.30
CA CYS A 66 10.91 4.89 -2.38
C CYS A 66 12.21 4.79 -3.20
N PHE A 67 12.41 5.69 -4.14
CA PHE A 67 13.54 5.67 -5.09
C PHE A 67 14.62 6.70 -4.77
N ARG A 68 14.49 7.49 -3.70
CA ARG A 68 15.39 8.61 -3.37
C ARG A 68 16.85 8.22 -3.16
N ASP A 69 17.10 6.98 -2.72
CA ASP A 69 18.45 6.47 -2.49
C ASP A 69 19.10 5.94 -3.79
N HIS A 70 18.34 5.87 -4.89
CA HIS A 70 18.76 5.38 -6.19
C HIS A 70 18.93 6.51 -7.22
N MET A 71 18.07 7.52 -7.20
CA MET A 71 18.11 8.61 -8.16
C MET A 71 17.33 9.85 -7.69
N ASP A 72 17.60 11.00 -8.33
CA ASP A 72 16.84 12.23 -8.12
C ASP A 72 15.45 12.18 -8.80
N VAL A 73 14.54 13.07 -8.36
CA VAL A 73 13.16 13.12 -8.87
C VAL A 73 13.10 13.39 -10.38
N PRO A 74 13.88 14.31 -10.98
CA PRO A 74 13.84 14.51 -12.43
C PRO A 74 14.27 13.28 -13.24
N THR A 75 15.22 12.49 -12.73
CA THR A 75 15.65 11.23 -13.38
C THR A 75 14.56 10.17 -13.26
N LEU A 76 13.98 9.99 -12.08
CA LEU A 76 12.85 9.08 -11.87
C LEU A 76 11.67 9.45 -12.78
N ALA A 77 11.34 10.73 -12.89
CA ALA A 77 10.24 11.20 -13.72
C ALA A 77 10.44 10.87 -15.22
N ARG A 78 11.66 10.96 -15.74
CA ARG A 78 11.98 10.52 -17.12
C ARG A 78 11.73 9.02 -17.30
N HIS A 79 12.20 8.20 -16.36
CA HIS A 79 11.97 6.76 -16.39
C HIS A 79 10.47 6.40 -16.26
N CYS A 80 9.72 7.09 -15.39
CA CYS A 80 8.28 6.90 -15.27
C CYS A 80 7.57 7.15 -16.62
N LYS A 81 7.94 8.22 -17.31
CA LYS A 81 7.40 8.52 -18.64
C LYS A 81 7.76 7.45 -19.68
N GLU A 82 9.00 6.96 -19.68
CA GLU A 82 9.46 5.88 -20.58
C GLU A 82 8.70 4.57 -20.33
N ILE A 83 8.38 4.26 -19.07
CA ILE A 83 7.58 3.10 -18.67
C ILE A 83 6.11 3.29 -19.07
N GLY A 84 5.64 4.53 -19.14
CA GLY A 84 4.25 4.88 -19.45
C GLY A 84 3.41 5.15 -18.21
N LEU A 85 4.01 5.36 -17.02
CA LEU A 85 3.30 5.91 -15.87
C LEU A 85 2.81 7.33 -16.22
N VAL A 86 1.68 7.71 -15.66
CA VAL A 86 1.04 8.99 -15.96
C VAL A 86 1.14 10.02 -14.83
N ALA A 87 1.65 9.63 -13.66
CA ALA A 87 1.76 10.49 -12.49
C ALA A 87 2.90 10.09 -11.56
N MET A 88 3.20 10.99 -10.62
CA MET A 88 4.10 10.77 -9.48
C MET A 88 3.53 11.38 -8.21
N GLU A 89 3.93 10.86 -7.06
CA GLU A 89 3.61 11.37 -5.73
C GLU A 89 4.74 11.12 -4.74
N GLY A 90 4.60 11.56 -3.47
CA GLY A 90 5.62 11.36 -2.44
C GLY A 90 6.95 12.05 -2.76
N ILE A 91 6.89 13.20 -3.39
CA ILE A 91 8.01 14.06 -3.77
C ILE A 91 7.85 15.46 -3.18
N SER A 92 8.92 16.24 -3.13
CA SER A 92 8.86 17.64 -2.73
C SER A 92 8.01 18.47 -3.70
N SER A 93 7.22 19.42 -3.19
CA SER A 93 6.49 20.38 -4.02
C SER A 93 7.41 21.23 -4.90
N ASN A 94 8.67 21.38 -4.52
CA ASN A 94 9.68 22.06 -5.35
C ASN A 94 9.97 21.31 -6.66
N ASP A 95 9.73 19.99 -6.71
CA ASP A 95 9.95 19.15 -7.89
C ASP A 95 8.72 19.08 -8.82
N TYR A 96 7.55 19.55 -8.37
CA TYR A 96 6.31 19.50 -9.16
C TYR A 96 6.45 20.14 -10.55
N PRO A 97 7.11 21.33 -10.71
CA PRO A 97 7.29 21.91 -12.03
C PRO A 97 8.11 21.02 -12.99
N ALA A 98 9.13 20.33 -12.49
CA ALA A 98 9.96 19.44 -13.31
C ALA A 98 9.15 18.20 -13.76
N VAL A 99 8.38 17.60 -12.88
CA VAL A 99 7.52 16.45 -13.16
C VAL A 99 6.42 16.83 -14.17
N LYS A 100 5.72 17.93 -13.93
CA LYS A 100 4.69 18.43 -14.85
C LYS A 100 5.25 18.86 -16.21
N GLY A 101 6.46 19.40 -16.24
CA GLY A 101 7.16 19.74 -17.48
C GLY A 101 7.44 18.54 -18.39
N LEU A 102 7.51 17.32 -17.82
CA LEU A 102 7.60 16.06 -18.56
C LEU A 102 6.22 15.52 -18.99
N GLY A 103 5.12 16.16 -18.61
CA GLY A 103 3.76 15.75 -18.92
C GLY A 103 3.23 14.64 -17.97
N LEU A 104 3.80 14.52 -16.79
CA LEU A 104 3.28 13.67 -15.71
C LEU A 104 2.40 14.50 -14.76
N ASP A 105 1.36 13.88 -14.21
CA ASP A 105 0.54 14.50 -13.18
C ASP A 105 1.15 14.33 -11.79
N ILE A 106 0.64 15.11 -10.82
CA ILE A 106 0.82 14.85 -9.40
C ILE A 106 -0.45 14.13 -8.94
N SER A 107 -0.31 12.85 -8.54
CA SER A 107 -1.45 12.01 -8.17
C SER A 107 -1.95 12.25 -6.75
N LEU A 108 -1.07 12.68 -5.84
CA LEU A 108 -1.37 12.89 -4.43
C LEU A 108 -0.47 13.98 -3.85
N VAL A 109 -1.05 14.90 -3.10
CA VAL A 109 -0.33 15.95 -2.37
C VAL A 109 -0.26 15.57 -0.88
N SER A 110 0.91 15.82 -0.24
CA SER A 110 1.08 15.61 1.19
C SER A 110 0.19 16.55 2.01
N GLY A 111 -0.48 16.03 3.05
CA GLY A 111 -1.34 16.81 3.94
C GLY A 111 -0.62 17.73 4.94
N GLY A 112 0.70 17.83 4.86
CA GLY A 112 1.50 18.76 5.66
C GLY A 112 1.81 18.32 7.08
N HIS A 113 1.18 17.25 7.61
CA HIS A 113 1.36 16.84 9.02
C HIS A 113 2.05 15.48 9.22
N GLY A 114 2.14 14.64 8.17
CA GLY A 114 2.72 13.30 8.23
C GLY A 114 1.95 12.31 9.12
N PHE A 115 2.35 11.03 9.09
CA PHE A 115 1.62 9.97 9.79
C PHE A 115 1.75 10.03 11.32
N ALA A 116 2.85 10.59 11.85
CA ALA A 116 3.10 10.61 13.29
C ALA A 116 2.28 11.66 14.04
N LYS A 117 1.96 12.79 13.41
CA LYS A 117 1.32 13.96 14.03
C LYS A 117 -0.10 14.12 13.50
N GLY A 118 -0.97 13.19 13.85
CA GLY A 118 -2.35 13.20 13.35
C GLY A 118 -3.39 13.64 14.38
N PRO A 119 -4.64 13.80 13.94
CA PRO A 119 -5.72 14.41 14.73
C PRO A 119 -6.22 13.56 15.91
N CYS A 120 -5.79 12.29 16.05
CA CYS A 120 -6.10 11.49 17.23
C CYS A 120 -5.52 12.12 18.51
N ASN A 121 -4.39 12.83 18.40
CA ASN A 121 -3.79 13.59 19.49
C ASN A 121 -4.21 15.07 19.40
N PRO A 122 -4.87 15.63 20.47
CA PRO A 122 -5.33 17.01 20.45
C PRO A 122 -4.21 18.05 20.31
N GLU A 123 -2.98 17.71 20.66
CA GLU A 123 -1.81 18.56 20.50
C GLU A 123 -1.57 18.95 19.03
N PHE A 124 -1.95 18.09 18.09
CA PHE A 124 -1.70 18.31 16.66
C PHE A 124 -2.89 18.86 15.88
N HIS A 125 -3.99 19.23 16.58
CA HIS A 125 -5.20 19.73 15.92
C HIS A 125 -4.93 20.88 14.95
N ASP A 126 -4.33 21.97 15.43
CA ASP A 126 -4.05 23.18 14.62
C ASP A 126 -3.06 22.90 13.50
N LEU A 127 -2.06 22.05 13.77
CA LEU A 127 -1.09 21.62 12.75
C LEU A 127 -1.79 20.88 11.60
N VAL A 128 -2.72 19.98 11.92
CA VAL A 128 -3.46 19.19 10.91
C VAL A 128 -4.41 20.09 10.13
N VAL A 129 -5.17 20.95 10.80
CA VAL A 129 -6.11 21.87 10.13
C VAL A 129 -5.37 22.81 9.17
N THR A 130 -4.29 23.45 9.66
CA THR A 130 -3.49 24.37 8.84
C THR A 130 -2.82 23.63 7.66
N GLY A 131 -2.14 22.52 7.95
CA GLY A 131 -1.44 21.74 6.93
C GLY A 131 -2.36 21.21 5.84
N LEU A 132 -3.54 20.71 6.20
CA LEU A 132 -4.52 20.25 5.22
C LEU A 132 -5.10 21.41 4.40
N ALA A 133 -5.37 22.57 5.00
CA ALA A 133 -5.86 23.74 4.26
C ALA A 133 -4.84 24.21 3.20
N GLU A 134 -3.56 24.33 3.58
CA GLU A 134 -2.48 24.66 2.66
C GLU A 134 -2.29 23.60 1.55
N ALA A 135 -2.40 22.31 1.92
CA ALA A 135 -2.28 21.20 0.97
C ALA A 135 -3.44 21.18 -0.04
N ILE A 136 -4.66 21.53 0.38
CA ILE A 136 -5.83 21.65 -0.50
C ILE A 136 -5.59 22.78 -1.54
N ASP A 137 -5.08 23.93 -1.10
CA ASP A 137 -4.77 25.05 -1.98
C ASP A 137 -3.64 24.68 -2.97
N LEU A 138 -2.60 23.99 -2.49
CA LEU A 138 -1.53 23.48 -3.34
C LEU A 138 -2.05 22.46 -4.36
N ALA A 139 -2.86 21.51 -3.93
CA ALA A 139 -3.45 20.51 -4.81
C ALA A 139 -4.27 21.17 -5.93
N LYS A 140 -5.10 22.16 -5.56
CA LYS A 140 -5.85 22.97 -6.53
C LYS A 140 -4.93 23.66 -7.54
N ALA A 141 -3.86 24.30 -7.06
CA ALA A 141 -2.92 25.06 -7.91
C ALA A 141 -2.19 24.16 -8.91
N VAL A 142 -1.83 22.91 -8.54
CA VAL A 142 -1.11 21.98 -9.43
C VAL A 142 -2.03 21.06 -10.24
N GLY A 143 -3.36 21.14 -10.02
CA GLY A 143 -4.34 20.29 -10.71
C GLY A 143 -4.47 18.88 -10.15
N CYS A 144 -3.91 18.62 -8.97
CA CYS A 144 -4.11 17.36 -8.22
C CYS A 144 -5.52 17.33 -7.61
N LYS A 145 -6.09 16.13 -7.44
CA LYS A 145 -7.44 15.95 -6.89
C LYS A 145 -7.46 15.34 -5.51
N SER A 146 -6.31 14.92 -5.00
CA SER A 146 -6.23 14.18 -3.75
C SER A 146 -5.15 14.74 -2.81
N VAL A 147 -5.49 14.80 -1.52
CA VAL A 147 -4.58 15.16 -0.43
C VAL A 147 -4.60 14.05 0.60
N ILE A 148 -3.43 13.51 0.97
CA ILE A 148 -3.33 12.45 1.96
C ILE A 148 -3.46 13.00 3.38
N THR A 149 -4.10 12.22 4.25
CA THR A 149 -4.16 12.47 5.69
C THR A 149 -4.01 11.17 6.48
N PHE A 150 -3.68 11.29 7.76
CA PHE A 150 -3.38 10.19 8.67
C PHE A 150 -4.07 10.40 10.00
N THR A 151 -4.35 9.31 10.74
CA THR A 151 -4.94 9.38 12.09
C THR A 151 -3.96 9.88 13.14
N GLY A 152 -2.67 9.60 13.00
CA GLY A 152 -1.64 9.85 14.01
C GLY A 152 -1.31 8.61 14.85
N MET A 153 -0.36 8.80 15.75
CA MET A 153 0.13 7.76 16.65
C MET A 153 -0.65 7.77 17.97
N ARG A 154 -0.81 6.59 18.57
CA ARG A 154 -1.33 6.45 19.95
C ARG A 154 -0.39 7.11 20.94
N PHE A 155 -0.91 7.58 22.05
CA PHE A 155 -0.15 8.18 23.13
C PHE A 155 -0.65 7.66 24.49
N GLU A 156 0.17 7.78 25.51
CA GLU A 156 -0.17 7.30 26.86
C GLU A 156 -1.48 7.90 27.36
N GLY A 157 -2.39 7.06 27.85
CA GLY A 157 -3.70 7.48 28.36
C GLY A 157 -4.72 7.84 27.29
N MET A 158 -4.46 7.54 26.00
CA MET A 158 -5.42 7.78 24.93
C MET A 158 -6.68 6.92 25.10
N ASP A 159 -7.83 7.57 25.00
CA ASP A 159 -9.13 6.91 24.87
C ASP A 159 -9.50 6.85 23.39
N ASP A 160 -9.65 5.64 22.85
CA ASP A 160 -9.86 5.40 21.42
C ASP A 160 -11.16 6.03 20.90
N GLN A 161 -12.23 6.04 21.69
CA GLN A 161 -13.50 6.64 21.25
C GLN A 161 -13.37 8.17 21.13
N LYS A 162 -12.73 8.80 22.12
CA LYS A 162 -12.47 10.23 22.08
C LYS A 162 -11.48 10.61 20.97
N ALA A 163 -10.48 9.78 20.74
CA ALA A 163 -9.51 9.96 19.64
C ALA A 163 -10.20 9.88 18.26
N ALA A 164 -11.07 8.91 18.06
CA ALA A 164 -11.88 8.79 16.85
C ALA A 164 -12.79 10.03 16.63
N GLN A 165 -13.43 10.52 17.69
CA GLN A 165 -14.25 11.73 17.62
C GLN A 165 -13.42 12.96 17.27
N ARG A 166 -12.21 13.09 17.85
CA ARG A 166 -11.27 14.20 17.51
C ARG A 166 -10.84 14.14 16.04
N CYS A 167 -10.49 12.96 15.54
CA CYS A 167 -10.17 12.80 14.12
C CYS A 167 -11.31 13.33 13.24
N ILE A 168 -12.53 12.88 13.47
CA ILE A 168 -13.71 13.31 12.69
C ILE A 168 -13.93 14.83 12.82
N TYR A 169 -13.82 15.38 14.04
CA TYR A 169 -13.98 16.81 14.29
C TYR A 169 -12.95 17.61 13.49
N THR A 170 -11.66 17.28 13.62
CA THR A 170 -10.57 17.98 12.96
C THR A 170 -10.70 17.94 11.42
N TRP A 171 -11.00 16.79 10.85
CA TRP A 171 -11.17 16.70 9.40
C TRP A 171 -12.39 17.47 8.89
N LYS A 172 -13.49 17.50 9.66
CA LYS A 172 -14.68 18.28 9.29
C LYS A 172 -14.43 19.78 9.23
N GLU A 173 -13.47 20.32 9.97
CA GLU A 173 -13.13 21.74 9.90
C GLU A 173 -12.58 22.17 8.53
N VAL A 174 -11.82 21.28 7.86
CA VAL A 174 -11.23 21.56 6.55
C VAL A 174 -12.06 21.00 5.39
N LEU A 175 -13.05 20.18 5.67
CA LEU A 175 -13.80 19.45 4.64
C LEU A 175 -14.55 20.36 3.68
N SER A 176 -15.20 21.42 4.16
CA SER A 176 -15.89 22.38 3.31
C SER A 176 -14.93 23.10 2.34
N HIS A 177 -13.66 23.31 2.77
CA HIS A 177 -12.62 23.88 1.91
C HIS A 177 -12.23 22.88 0.81
N ALA A 178 -12.06 21.60 1.15
CA ALA A 178 -11.78 20.53 0.19
C ALA A 178 -12.93 20.38 -0.84
N GLU A 179 -14.17 20.31 -0.38
CA GLU A 179 -15.37 20.19 -1.23
C GLU A 179 -15.49 21.35 -2.21
N LYS A 180 -15.36 22.60 -1.73
CA LYS A 180 -15.40 23.80 -2.56
C LYS A 180 -14.33 23.81 -3.67
N ASN A 181 -13.18 23.23 -3.42
CA ASN A 181 -12.07 23.13 -4.37
C ASN A 181 -12.10 21.86 -5.23
N GLY A 182 -13.04 20.94 -4.98
CA GLY A 182 -13.13 19.64 -5.65
C GLY A 182 -11.91 18.75 -5.37
N ILE A 183 -11.42 18.83 -4.14
CA ILE A 183 -10.30 18.01 -3.62
C ILE A 183 -10.87 16.94 -2.70
N THR A 184 -10.35 15.73 -2.80
CA THR A 184 -10.67 14.61 -1.92
C THR A 184 -9.55 14.41 -0.91
N LEU A 185 -9.88 14.41 0.37
CA LEU A 185 -8.97 13.97 1.42
C LEU A 185 -8.98 12.43 1.42
N VAL A 186 -7.80 11.82 1.39
CA VAL A 186 -7.67 10.36 1.42
C VAL A 186 -6.94 9.94 2.68
N LEU A 187 -7.65 9.21 3.55
CA LEU A 187 -7.12 8.67 4.80
C LEU A 187 -6.35 7.40 4.52
N GLU A 188 -5.06 7.39 4.84
CA GLU A 188 -4.25 6.19 4.77
C GLU A 188 -4.29 5.43 6.11
N HIS A 189 -4.67 4.15 6.04
CA HIS A 189 -4.42 3.21 7.11
C HIS A 189 -3.01 2.64 6.95
N LEU A 190 -2.34 2.38 8.07
CA LEU A 190 -0.99 1.83 8.08
C LEU A 190 -0.95 0.54 8.92
N ASN A 191 0.08 -0.27 8.77
CA ASN A 191 0.25 -1.41 9.67
C ASN A 191 1.06 -1.03 10.91
N SER A 192 0.65 -1.57 12.06
CA SER A 192 1.34 -1.44 13.35
C SER A 192 2.14 -2.68 13.74
N ARG A 193 2.20 -3.71 12.89
CA ARG A 193 2.80 -5.01 13.19
C ARG A 193 4.26 -5.15 12.77
N ASP A 194 4.66 -4.53 11.67
CA ASP A 194 6.03 -4.62 11.18
C ASP A 194 6.87 -3.51 11.82
N ASP A 195 7.76 -3.88 12.74
CA ASP A 195 8.71 -2.98 13.40
C ASP A 195 10.15 -3.12 12.88
N SER A 196 10.34 -3.90 11.81
CA SER A 196 11.66 -4.22 11.26
C SER A 196 12.37 -3.03 10.62
N HIS A 197 11.61 -2.04 10.14
CA HIS A 197 12.14 -0.84 9.50
C HIS A 197 11.11 0.31 9.56
N PRO A 198 11.52 1.57 9.80
CA PRO A 198 10.62 2.72 9.94
C PRO A 198 9.68 2.99 8.76
N MET A 199 10.00 2.45 7.58
CA MET A 199 9.19 2.61 6.37
C MET A 199 8.37 1.36 6.00
N LYS A 200 8.39 0.31 6.84
CA LYS A 200 7.63 -0.94 6.58
C LYS A 200 6.40 -1.07 7.45
N GLY A 201 6.43 -0.50 8.64
CA GLY A 201 5.29 -0.45 9.54
C GLY A 201 5.50 0.61 10.62
N HIS A 202 4.43 0.91 11.34
CA HIS A 202 4.38 2.02 12.30
C HIS A 202 3.71 1.54 13.60
N PRO A 203 4.46 0.89 14.51
CA PRO A 203 3.94 0.51 15.82
C PRO A 203 3.23 1.69 16.50
N ASP A 204 2.11 1.41 17.15
CA ASP A 204 1.23 2.41 17.77
C ASP A 204 0.48 3.37 16.81
N TYR A 205 0.48 3.13 15.50
CA TYR A 205 -0.39 3.90 14.61
C TYR A 205 -1.87 3.67 14.93
N PHE A 206 -2.67 4.75 15.06
CA PHE A 206 -4.05 4.65 15.54
C PHE A 206 -4.99 4.05 14.48
N GLY A 207 -4.83 4.39 13.22
CA GLY A 207 -5.64 3.91 12.09
C GLY A 207 -5.09 2.65 11.45
N ASP A 208 -4.71 1.64 12.23
CA ASP A 208 -4.08 0.42 11.78
C ASP A 208 -5.06 -0.70 11.35
N ASP A 209 -6.36 -0.44 11.46
CA ASP A 209 -7.42 -1.32 11.00
C ASP A 209 -8.24 -0.65 9.88
N VAL A 210 -8.31 -1.32 8.72
CA VAL A 210 -9.02 -0.75 7.56
C VAL A 210 -10.52 -0.62 7.79
N ASP A 211 -11.15 -1.53 8.55
CA ASP A 211 -12.57 -1.47 8.85
C ASP A 211 -12.89 -0.32 9.80
N PHE A 212 -11.97 -0.04 10.74
CA PHE A 212 -12.05 1.15 11.60
C PHE A 212 -11.93 2.45 10.78
N CYS A 213 -10.99 2.52 9.83
CA CYS A 213 -10.88 3.69 8.95
C CYS A 213 -12.14 3.90 8.11
N ILE A 214 -12.79 2.83 7.64
CA ILE A 214 -14.08 2.90 6.95
C ILE A 214 -15.19 3.45 7.88
N ASP A 215 -15.25 3.03 9.16
CA ASP A 215 -16.19 3.61 10.14
C ASP A 215 -15.99 5.12 10.28
N LEU A 216 -14.75 5.59 10.38
CA LEU A 216 -14.46 7.03 10.43
C LEU A 216 -14.97 7.76 9.18
N ILE A 217 -14.71 7.21 7.98
CA ILE A 217 -15.15 7.77 6.71
C ILE A 217 -16.69 7.86 6.64
N GLN A 218 -17.38 6.79 7.01
CA GLN A 218 -18.85 6.75 7.04
C GLN A 218 -19.45 7.78 8.01
N ARG A 219 -18.84 7.96 9.18
CA ARG A 219 -19.24 8.97 10.18
C ARG A 219 -18.95 10.41 9.75
N ILE A 220 -17.94 10.61 8.92
CA ILE A 220 -17.68 11.92 8.27
C ILE A 220 -18.79 12.20 7.25
N GLY A 221 -19.13 11.23 6.40
CA GLY A 221 -20.29 11.27 5.50
C GLY A 221 -20.12 12.21 4.32
N SER A 222 -18.91 12.43 3.81
CA SER A 222 -18.63 13.26 2.63
C SER A 222 -18.03 12.45 1.49
N GLU A 223 -18.45 12.75 0.26
CA GLU A 223 -17.85 12.18 -0.95
C GLU A 223 -16.40 12.67 -1.18
N ASN A 224 -15.98 13.74 -0.52
CA ASN A 224 -14.65 14.28 -0.57
C ASN A 224 -13.75 13.81 0.59
N PHE A 225 -14.15 12.73 1.29
CA PHE A 225 -13.33 12.05 2.29
C PHE A 225 -13.38 10.55 2.05
N LYS A 226 -12.27 9.99 1.57
CA LYS A 226 -12.18 8.60 1.11
C LYS A 226 -11.01 7.88 1.79
N LEU A 227 -10.89 6.60 1.53
CA LEU A 227 -9.76 5.76 1.96
C LEU A 227 -8.66 5.78 0.89
N LEU A 228 -7.42 5.90 1.31
CA LEU A 228 -6.28 5.40 0.56
C LEU A 228 -6.08 3.94 0.97
N PHE A 229 -6.35 3.02 0.04
CA PHE A 229 -6.25 1.58 0.27
C PHE A 229 -4.84 1.11 -0.11
N ASP A 230 -3.95 1.01 0.87
CA ASP A 230 -2.64 0.41 0.68
C ASP A 230 -2.74 -1.13 0.81
N VAL A 231 -2.53 -1.82 -0.30
CA VAL A 231 -2.64 -3.28 -0.38
C VAL A 231 -1.63 -3.98 0.54
N TYR A 232 -0.42 -3.42 0.68
CA TYR A 232 0.60 -3.96 1.59
C TYR A 232 0.16 -3.86 3.05
N HIS A 233 -0.27 -2.69 3.50
CA HIS A 233 -0.71 -2.50 4.88
C HIS A 233 -1.94 -3.33 5.23
N VAL A 234 -2.91 -3.45 4.32
CA VAL A 234 -4.06 -4.37 4.50
C VAL A 234 -3.61 -5.81 4.58
N SER A 235 -2.66 -6.25 3.74
CA SER A 235 -2.13 -7.62 3.79
C SER A 235 -1.54 -7.94 5.16
N VAL A 236 -0.72 -7.05 5.71
CA VAL A 236 -0.08 -7.23 7.02
C VAL A 236 -1.09 -7.28 8.17
N MET A 237 -2.12 -6.40 8.16
CA MET A 237 -3.05 -6.25 9.28
C MET A 237 -4.28 -7.15 9.20
N ASN A 238 -4.99 -7.10 8.07
CA ASN A 238 -6.35 -7.63 7.97
C ASN A 238 -6.47 -8.79 6.98
N GLY A 239 -5.70 -8.77 5.88
CA GLY A 239 -5.89 -9.70 4.76
C GLY A 239 -7.23 -9.51 4.06
N ASP A 240 -7.73 -10.57 3.38
CA ASP A 240 -9.05 -10.60 2.70
C ASP A 240 -9.24 -9.44 1.71
N ILE A 241 -8.16 -9.12 0.99
CA ILE A 241 -7.99 -7.89 0.20
C ILE A 241 -9.07 -7.76 -0.88
N ILE A 242 -9.28 -8.83 -1.67
CA ILE A 242 -10.23 -8.81 -2.81
C ILE A 242 -11.66 -8.53 -2.33
N ARG A 243 -12.09 -9.19 -1.25
CA ARG A 243 -13.42 -8.94 -0.69
C ARG A 243 -13.56 -7.52 -0.17
N ARG A 244 -12.53 -6.98 0.50
CA ARG A 244 -12.51 -5.60 1.02
C ARG A 244 -12.55 -4.57 -0.10
N ILE A 245 -11.81 -4.75 -1.18
CA ILE A 245 -11.89 -3.88 -2.36
C ILE A 245 -13.31 -3.83 -2.91
N LYS A 246 -13.96 -4.99 -3.09
CA LYS A 246 -15.36 -5.05 -3.58
C LYS A 246 -16.35 -4.42 -2.61
N LEU A 247 -16.19 -4.65 -1.30
CA LEU A 247 -17.07 -4.14 -0.25
C LEU A 247 -16.96 -2.62 -0.10
N TYR A 248 -15.74 -2.09 -0.18
CA TYR A 248 -15.44 -0.68 0.10
C TYR A 248 -15.19 0.17 -1.14
N LYS A 249 -15.46 -0.36 -2.35
CA LYS A 249 -15.19 0.31 -3.64
C LYS A 249 -15.64 1.77 -3.69
N ASP A 250 -16.78 2.10 -3.09
CA ASP A 250 -17.35 3.46 -3.12
C ASP A 250 -16.67 4.40 -2.10
N TYR A 251 -15.88 3.85 -1.18
CA TYR A 251 -15.12 4.60 -0.18
C TYR A 251 -13.65 4.74 -0.53
N ILE A 252 -13.14 4.05 -1.57
CA ILE A 252 -11.73 4.08 -1.94
C ILE A 252 -11.48 5.21 -2.94
N GLY A 253 -10.58 6.13 -2.60
CA GLY A 253 -10.18 7.26 -3.42
C GLY A 253 -8.78 7.15 -4.03
N HIS A 254 -7.94 6.28 -3.49
CA HIS A 254 -6.56 6.06 -3.93
C HIS A 254 -6.07 4.66 -3.57
N TYR A 255 -5.09 4.13 -4.31
CA TYR A 255 -4.47 2.84 -4.01
C TYR A 255 -2.95 2.95 -3.93
N HIS A 256 -2.35 2.20 -2.98
CA HIS A 256 -0.91 1.92 -2.95
C HIS A 256 -0.63 0.42 -3.06
N THR A 257 0.54 0.06 -3.60
CA THR A 257 0.95 -1.33 -3.81
C THR A 257 2.40 -1.56 -3.43
N ALA A 258 2.68 -2.62 -2.68
CA ALA A 258 4.02 -3.15 -2.41
C ALA A 258 3.93 -4.63 -2.03
N GLY A 259 5.03 -5.38 -2.21
CA GLY A 259 5.09 -6.81 -1.87
C GLY A 259 5.09 -7.04 -0.35
N ASN A 260 4.39 -8.06 0.11
CA ASN A 260 4.43 -8.55 1.49
C ASN A 260 4.92 -10.01 1.50
N PRO A 261 5.93 -10.35 2.31
CA PRO A 261 6.63 -9.52 3.30
C PRO A 261 7.62 -8.52 2.71
N GLY A 262 7.98 -7.51 3.50
CA GLY A 262 9.15 -6.68 3.28
C GLY A 262 8.94 -5.38 2.52
N ARG A 263 7.73 -5.09 2.04
CA ARG A 263 7.40 -3.88 1.26
C ARG A 263 8.27 -3.72 -0.01
N GLY A 264 8.69 -4.86 -0.60
CA GLY A 264 9.52 -4.92 -1.81
C GLY A 264 8.70 -4.97 -3.10
N GLU A 265 9.34 -5.48 -4.16
CA GLU A 265 8.76 -5.63 -5.49
C GLU A 265 7.52 -6.54 -5.49
N LEU A 266 6.70 -6.42 -6.55
CA LEU A 266 5.49 -7.21 -6.76
C LEU A 266 5.81 -8.53 -7.51
N ASP A 267 6.86 -9.22 -7.13
CA ASP A 267 7.36 -10.44 -7.76
C ASP A 267 6.87 -11.72 -7.07
N GLU A 268 7.40 -12.87 -7.46
CA GLU A 268 7.03 -14.18 -6.90
C GLU A 268 7.63 -14.46 -5.51
N THR A 269 8.42 -13.57 -4.93
CA THR A 269 8.96 -13.72 -3.57
C THR A 269 8.01 -13.22 -2.49
N GLN A 270 6.90 -12.57 -2.89
CA GLN A 270 5.89 -12.03 -2.01
C GLN A 270 4.56 -12.83 -2.07
N GLU A 271 3.68 -12.68 -1.08
CA GLU A 271 2.51 -13.54 -0.89
C GLU A 271 1.19 -13.00 -1.48
N ILE A 272 1.16 -11.76 -1.99
CA ILE A 272 -0.05 -11.09 -2.47
C ILE A 272 -0.31 -11.45 -3.93
N ASN A 273 -1.49 -11.97 -4.25
CA ASN A 273 -1.88 -12.25 -5.64
C ASN A 273 -2.31 -10.96 -6.37
N TYR A 274 -1.32 -10.17 -6.80
CA TYR A 274 -1.55 -8.89 -7.46
C TYR A 274 -2.33 -8.99 -8.76
N THR A 275 -2.20 -10.07 -9.53
CA THR A 275 -3.00 -10.26 -10.76
C THR A 275 -4.49 -10.22 -10.46
N ALA A 276 -4.95 -10.99 -9.47
CA ALA A 276 -6.36 -11.03 -9.09
C ALA A 276 -6.84 -9.70 -8.44
N ILE A 277 -5.94 -9.01 -7.73
CA ILE A 277 -6.25 -7.70 -7.11
C ILE A 277 -6.45 -6.64 -8.20
N PHE A 278 -5.54 -6.54 -9.17
CA PHE A 278 -5.66 -5.56 -10.25
C PHE A 278 -6.89 -5.82 -11.14
N ASP A 279 -7.23 -7.09 -11.41
CA ASP A 279 -8.48 -7.45 -12.07
C ASP A 279 -9.68 -6.95 -11.26
N THR A 280 -9.67 -7.17 -9.95
CA THR A 280 -10.74 -6.71 -9.05
C THR A 280 -10.86 -5.18 -9.04
N ILE A 281 -9.75 -4.44 -8.95
CA ILE A 281 -9.77 -2.97 -8.99
C ILE A 281 -10.38 -2.49 -10.31
N ALA A 282 -9.95 -3.06 -11.45
CA ALA A 282 -10.49 -2.71 -12.77
C ALA A 282 -11.99 -3.02 -12.89
N GLU A 283 -12.47 -4.14 -12.32
CA GLU A 283 -13.88 -4.54 -12.29
C GLU A 283 -14.76 -3.58 -11.47
N THR A 284 -14.19 -2.88 -10.47
CA THR A 284 -14.98 -1.89 -9.69
C THR A 284 -15.31 -0.63 -10.48
N GLY A 285 -14.69 -0.42 -11.65
CA GLY A 285 -14.79 0.82 -12.42
C GLY A 285 -13.97 1.98 -11.86
N TYR A 286 -13.00 1.68 -10.97
CA TYR A 286 -12.09 2.69 -10.42
C TYR A 286 -11.33 3.43 -11.52
N SER A 287 -11.32 4.76 -11.48
CA SER A 287 -10.70 5.64 -12.48
C SER A 287 -9.65 6.60 -11.90
N GLY A 288 -9.36 6.47 -10.61
CA GLY A 288 -8.32 7.26 -9.92
C GLY A 288 -6.91 6.73 -10.18
N TYR A 289 -5.98 7.18 -9.35
CA TYR A 289 -4.58 6.76 -9.44
C TYR A 289 -4.28 5.60 -8.49
N MET A 290 -3.34 4.76 -8.90
CA MET A 290 -2.71 3.73 -8.09
C MET A 290 -1.19 3.93 -8.14
N ALA A 291 -0.56 4.13 -6.98
CA ALA A 291 0.87 4.33 -6.90
C ALA A 291 1.61 3.07 -6.45
N HIS A 292 2.71 2.79 -7.13
CA HIS A 292 3.67 1.79 -6.69
C HIS A 292 4.53 2.37 -5.57
N GLU A 293 4.36 1.86 -4.35
CA GLU A 293 5.02 2.32 -3.13
C GLU A 293 5.89 1.22 -2.50
N PHE A 294 6.58 0.47 -3.32
CA PHE A 294 7.52 -0.54 -2.85
C PHE A 294 8.93 0.04 -2.68
N ILE A 295 9.70 -0.52 -1.75
CA ILE A 295 11.11 -0.19 -1.53
C ILE A 295 11.93 -1.10 -2.43
N PRO A 296 12.63 -0.56 -3.47
CA PRO A 296 13.39 -1.39 -4.40
C PRO A 296 14.47 -2.22 -3.71
N THR A 297 14.52 -3.50 -4.04
CA THR A 297 15.53 -4.45 -3.57
C THR A 297 16.34 -5.06 -4.72
N TRP A 298 15.88 -4.92 -5.95
CA TRP A 298 16.59 -5.39 -7.13
C TRP A 298 17.78 -4.47 -7.48
N ASP A 299 18.82 -5.04 -8.08
CA ASP A 299 19.99 -4.27 -8.55
C ASP A 299 19.61 -3.16 -9.55
N ASP A 300 18.61 -3.41 -10.41
CA ASP A 300 17.97 -2.39 -11.26
C ASP A 300 16.58 -2.03 -10.71
N PRO A 301 16.44 -0.93 -9.95
CA PRO A 301 15.15 -0.49 -9.40
C PRO A 301 14.12 -0.16 -10.48
N MET A 302 14.57 0.23 -11.69
CA MET A 302 13.67 0.50 -12.79
C MET A 302 13.12 -0.78 -13.44
N ALA A 303 13.84 -1.89 -13.37
CA ALA A 303 13.29 -3.19 -13.77
C ALA A 303 12.13 -3.61 -12.85
N GLY A 304 12.27 -3.40 -11.53
CA GLY A 304 11.19 -3.64 -10.56
C GLY A 304 9.97 -2.78 -10.85
N LEU A 305 10.14 -1.47 -11.11
CA LEU A 305 9.03 -0.58 -11.44
C LEU A 305 8.37 -0.94 -12.77
N ARG A 306 9.14 -1.31 -13.80
CA ARG A 306 8.60 -1.80 -15.08
C ARG A 306 7.77 -3.08 -14.88
N HIS A 307 8.27 -4.01 -14.07
CA HIS A 307 7.55 -5.25 -13.74
C HIS A 307 6.20 -4.95 -13.07
N ALA A 308 6.19 -4.12 -12.03
CA ALA A 308 4.98 -3.73 -11.33
C ALA A 308 3.97 -3.04 -12.27
N ALA A 309 4.45 -2.12 -13.13
CA ALA A 309 3.62 -1.40 -14.09
C ALA A 309 2.98 -2.34 -15.12
N GLN A 310 3.72 -3.32 -15.62
CA GLN A 310 3.19 -4.30 -16.58
C GLN A 310 2.21 -5.26 -15.92
N LEU A 311 2.51 -5.71 -14.69
CA LEU A 311 1.63 -6.60 -13.93
C LEU A 311 0.27 -5.96 -13.64
N SER A 312 0.23 -4.64 -13.42
CA SER A 312 -0.99 -3.88 -13.13
C SER A 312 -1.73 -3.37 -14.37
N TYR A 313 -1.15 -3.49 -15.56
CA TYR A 313 -1.81 -3.07 -16.80
C TYR A 313 -3.09 -3.88 -17.06
N ARG A 314 -4.21 -3.18 -17.29
CA ARG A 314 -5.53 -3.73 -17.67
C ARG A 314 -6.10 -2.93 -18.84
N GLN A 315 -6.70 -3.64 -19.80
CA GLN A 315 -7.39 -3.05 -20.97
C GLN A 315 -8.85 -2.76 -20.69
#